data_48a446182c0b9d44973a11d83ac16d03
#
_entry.id   48a446182c0b9d44973a11d83ac16d03
#
_cell.length_a   1.000
_cell.length_b   1.000
_cell.length_c   1.000
_cell.angle_alpha   90.00
_cell.angle_beta   90.00
_cell.angle_gamma   90.00
#
_symmetry.space_group_name_H-M   'P 1'
#
loop_
_entity.id
_entity.type
_entity.pdbx_description
1 polymer ?
#
loop_
_entity_poly.entity_id
_entity_poly.type
_entity_poly.pdbx_seq_one_letter_code
_entity_poly.pdbx_strand_id
1 'polypeptide(L)'
;MQPISIAPIYCPLPVRQHPATEEIEQPCLDWLEQWGLFVDPVQRDRLGAMEIGRLCGMIYPQGPQAMLQIATDYMMWTFAYDDEICDEGPASEDARLLIEASSRIQRILESPEVAVDPSDRYGMALRDIRRRLAEQGLEKEAARLSTLMRTYFMAEMWKAVSAQPSLNDYAIQRLMGGGGVTFPFFCYAVPMLDLDERALADRRIVALTEMAATFAVWDNDIFSQPKELLRRQNKKGHNLIEVIGRQYDCPPQEALLIAVRMRERVQGLYLRLHEAMLGQVSPAMREYLLGLNAYISGVLQWHRITPRFRYINGVGGAICMQGGEPAAEPFDTSTEPLPIPAIAWWWHYDPAGKIT
;
A
#
# COMPACT_ATOMS: atom_id res chain seq x y z
N MET A 1 5.23 -18.01 -23.26
CA MET A 1 4.98 -18.49 -21.89
C MET A 1 3.51 -18.25 -21.61
N GLN A 2 2.79 -19.19 -20.99
CA GLN A 2 1.38 -18.96 -20.66
C GLN A 2 1.30 -17.99 -19.45
N PRO A 3 0.36 -17.01 -19.47
CA PRO A 3 0.13 -16.14 -18.32
C PRO A 3 -0.25 -16.94 -17.07
N ILE A 4 0.23 -16.50 -15.91
CA ILE A 4 -0.19 -17.07 -14.63
C ILE A 4 -1.61 -16.58 -14.31
N SER A 5 -2.47 -17.51 -13.88
CA SER A 5 -3.87 -17.22 -13.60
C SER A 5 -4.08 -16.99 -12.10
N ILE A 6 -4.62 -15.83 -11.77
CA ILE A 6 -5.05 -15.48 -10.40
C ILE A 6 -6.50 -15.95 -10.24
N ALA A 7 -6.81 -16.61 -9.13
CA ALA A 7 -8.18 -17.00 -8.80
C ALA A 7 -9.09 -15.74 -8.65
N PRO A 8 -10.40 -15.87 -8.88
CA PRO A 8 -11.33 -14.78 -8.57
C PRO A 8 -11.20 -14.33 -7.12
N ILE A 9 -11.33 -13.02 -6.86
CA ILE A 9 -11.15 -12.45 -5.52
C ILE A 9 -12.46 -11.81 -5.05
N TYR A 10 -12.95 -12.27 -3.91
CA TYR A 10 -14.13 -11.70 -3.26
C TYR A 10 -13.81 -10.34 -2.62
N CYS A 11 -14.60 -9.32 -2.95
CA CYS A 11 -14.62 -8.02 -2.29
C CYS A 11 -16.00 -7.37 -2.50
N PRO A 12 -16.87 -7.37 -1.48
CA PRO A 12 -18.23 -6.85 -1.62
C PRO A 12 -18.30 -5.32 -1.48
N LEU A 13 -17.15 -4.66 -1.30
CA LEU A 13 -17.07 -3.22 -1.12
C LEU A 13 -17.18 -2.50 -2.48
N PRO A 14 -18.03 -1.47 -2.61
CA PRO A 14 -18.21 -0.77 -3.87
C PRO A 14 -16.98 0.09 -4.20
N VAL A 15 -16.55 0.04 -5.45
CA VAL A 15 -15.55 0.99 -5.98
C VAL A 15 -16.22 2.36 -6.12
N ARG A 16 -15.53 3.39 -5.66
CA ARG A 16 -15.91 4.80 -5.77
C ARG A 16 -14.89 5.55 -6.62
N GLN A 17 -15.21 6.76 -7.02
CA GLN A 17 -14.33 7.61 -7.82
C GLN A 17 -14.45 9.05 -7.35
N HIS A 18 -13.32 9.71 -7.17
CA HIS A 18 -13.30 11.15 -6.90
C HIS A 18 -13.66 11.93 -8.18
N PRO A 19 -14.47 12.99 -8.10
CA PRO A 19 -14.89 13.75 -9.29
C PRO A 19 -13.72 14.39 -10.06
N ALA A 20 -12.63 14.77 -9.39
CA ALA A 20 -11.45 15.36 -10.01
C ALA A 20 -10.39 14.35 -10.48
N THR A 21 -10.70 13.06 -10.61
CA THR A 21 -9.72 12.02 -10.94
C THR A 21 -8.97 12.27 -12.25
N GLU A 22 -9.68 12.72 -13.28
CA GLU A 22 -9.06 12.99 -14.60
C GLU A 22 -8.18 14.24 -14.60
N GLU A 23 -8.40 15.14 -13.64
CA GLU A 23 -7.70 16.43 -13.54
C GLU A 23 -6.37 16.34 -12.79
N ILE A 24 -6.11 15.26 -12.04
CA ILE A 24 -4.92 15.11 -11.20
C ILE A 24 -3.79 14.29 -11.83
N GLU A 25 -4.06 13.50 -12.87
CA GLU A 25 -3.06 12.64 -13.50
C GLU A 25 -1.91 13.45 -14.12
N GLN A 26 -2.24 14.39 -15.02
CA GLN A 26 -1.22 15.20 -15.69
C GLN A 26 -0.41 16.07 -14.72
N PRO A 27 -0.99 16.78 -13.75
CA PRO A 27 -0.21 17.49 -12.74
C PRO A 27 0.71 16.58 -11.92
N CYS A 28 0.33 15.34 -11.65
CA CYS A 28 1.20 14.37 -10.99
C CYS A 28 2.42 13.98 -11.86
N LEU A 29 2.20 13.77 -13.16
CA LEU A 29 3.29 13.51 -14.11
C LEU A 29 4.21 14.73 -14.25
N ASP A 30 3.66 15.93 -14.29
CA ASP A 30 4.45 17.17 -14.32
C ASP A 30 5.30 17.33 -13.04
N TRP A 31 4.74 16.93 -11.89
CA TRP A 31 5.45 16.91 -10.61
C TRP A 31 6.56 15.85 -10.58
N LEU A 32 6.32 14.64 -11.11
CA LEU A 32 7.33 13.60 -11.29
C LEU A 32 8.52 14.10 -12.12
N GLU A 33 8.24 14.79 -13.23
CA GLU A 33 9.25 15.41 -14.11
C GLU A 33 9.98 16.56 -13.41
N GLN A 34 9.26 17.43 -12.71
CA GLN A 34 9.85 18.57 -11.97
C GLN A 34 10.92 18.11 -10.98
N TRP A 35 10.69 17.02 -10.28
CA TRP A 35 11.63 16.48 -9.29
C TRP A 35 12.58 15.44 -9.89
N GLY A 36 12.38 15.02 -11.14
CA GLY A 36 13.20 14.02 -11.80
C GLY A 36 13.21 12.67 -11.10
N LEU A 37 12.07 12.20 -10.60
CA LEU A 37 11.94 10.97 -9.80
C LEU A 37 11.96 9.71 -10.67
N PHE A 38 12.94 9.60 -11.54
CA PHE A 38 13.21 8.45 -12.42
C PHE A 38 14.68 8.44 -12.83
N VAL A 39 15.22 7.28 -13.13
CA VAL A 39 16.63 7.12 -13.57
C VAL A 39 16.80 7.26 -15.07
N ASP A 40 15.78 6.89 -15.84
CA ASP A 40 15.80 6.91 -17.30
C ASP A 40 14.38 7.03 -17.89
N PRO A 41 14.24 7.29 -19.20
CA PRO A 41 12.94 7.39 -19.85
C PRO A 41 12.08 6.12 -19.75
N VAL A 42 12.69 4.93 -19.63
CA VAL A 42 11.95 3.66 -19.54
C VAL A 42 11.25 3.55 -18.18
N GLN A 43 11.93 3.93 -17.10
CA GLN A 43 11.32 3.98 -15.78
C GLN A 43 10.21 5.05 -15.73
N ARG A 44 10.47 6.25 -16.29
CA ARG A 44 9.47 7.30 -16.40
C ARG A 44 8.20 6.82 -17.10
N ASP A 45 8.33 6.14 -18.24
CA ASP A 45 7.19 5.63 -19.00
C ASP A 45 6.44 4.54 -18.21
N ARG A 46 7.15 3.70 -17.44
CA ARG A 46 6.54 2.72 -16.54
C ARG A 46 5.74 3.39 -15.42
N LEU A 47 6.30 4.44 -14.78
CA LEU A 47 5.62 5.21 -13.74
C LEU A 47 4.37 5.90 -14.30
N GLY A 48 4.48 6.53 -15.48
CA GLY A 48 3.34 7.17 -16.14
C GLY A 48 2.23 6.19 -16.53
N ALA A 49 2.58 4.98 -16.98
CA ALA A 49 1.60 3.97 -17.37
C ALA A 49 0.81 3.38 -16.19
N MET A 50 1.19 3.67 -14.94
CA MET A 50 0.47 3.16 -13.76
C MET A 50 -0.89 3.82 -13.52
N GLU A 51 -1.14 5.00 -14.08
CA GLU A 51 -2.36 5.78 -13.86
C GLU A 51 -2.59 6.04 -12.36
N ILE A 52 -1.59 6.65 -11.68
CA ILE A 52 -1.62 6.87 -10.23
C ILE A 52 -2.74 7.83 -9.81
N GLY A 53 -3.09 8.82 -10.62
CA GLY A 53 -4.25 9.67 -10.39
C GLY A 53 -5.56 8.87 -10.37
N ARG A 54 -5.69 7.90 -11.27
CA ARG A 54 -6.84 6.98 -11.27
C ARG A 54 -6.88 6.11 -10.01
N LEU A 55 -5.75 5.58 -9.56
CA LEU A 55 -5.65 4.86 -8.29
C LEU A 55 -6.12 5.75 -7.13
N CYS A 56 -5.50 6.93 -6.98
CA CYS A 56 -5.81 7.85 -5.89
C CYS A 56 -7.26 8.33 -5.90
N GLY A 57 -7.84 8.57 -7.08
CA GLY A 57 -9.26 8.90 -7.22
C GLY A 57 -10.18 7.78 -6.74
N MET A 58 -9.81 6.50 -6.90
CA MET A 58 -10.60 5.38 -6.38
C MET A 58 -10.44 5.18 -4.88
N ILE A 59 -9.23 5.36 -4.35
CA ILE A 59 -8.95 5.08 -2.93
C ILE A 59 -9.26 6.27 -2.00
N TYR A 60 -9.30 7.49 -2.53
CA TYR A 60 -9.64 8.72 -1.81
C TYR A 60 -10.77 9.47 -2.53
N PRO A 61 -12.00 8.91 -2.54
CA PRO A 61 -13.09 9.42 -3.38
C PRO A 61 -13.73 10.73 -2.88
N GLN A 62 -13.24 11.29 -1.77
CA GLN A 62 -13.81 12.48 -1.13
C GLN A 62 -12.71 13.44 -0.70
N GLY A 63 -13.06 14.72 -0.62
CA GLY A 63 -12.14 15.77 -0.15
C GLY A 63 -11.83 16.81 -1.22
N PRO A 64 -11.05 17.85 -0.89
CA PRO A 64 -10.61 18.85 -1.85
C PRO A 64 -9.64 18.27 -2.90
N GLN A 65 -9.75 18.70 -4.15
CA GLN A 65 -8.85 18.30 -5.23
C GLN A 65 -7.38 18.58 -4.88
N ALA A 66 -7.08 19.68 -4.21
CA ALA A 66 -5.71 20.01 -3.79
C ALA A 66 -5.12 18.95 -2.84
N MET A 67 -5.93 18.41 -1.93
CA MET A 67 -5.52 17.34 -1.03
C MET A 67 -5.36 16.01 -1.77
N LEU A 68 -6.26 15.71 -2.71
CA LEU A 68 -6.12 14.54 -3.56
C LEU A 68 -4.83 14.60 -4.39
N GLN A 69 -4.46 15.78 -4.91
CA GLN A 69 -3.20 15.99 -5.64
C GLN A 69 -1.99 15.69 -4.75
N ILE A 70 -1.97 16.19 -3.50
CA ILE A 70 -0.87 15.92 -2.55
C ILE A 70 -0.74 14.41 -2.30
N ALA A 71 -1.86 13.71 -2.09
CA ALA A 71 -1.86 12.26 -1.88
C ALA A 71 -1.40 11.49 -3.14
N THR A 72 -1.75 11.99 -4.33
CA THR A 72 -1.34 11.40 -5.61
C THR A 72 0.16 11.55 -5.83
N ASP A 73 0.71 12.73 -5.58
CA ASP A 73 2.15 12.99 -5.70
C ASP A 73 2.95 12.18 -4.67
N TYR A 74 2.42 12.03 -3.44
CA TYR A 74 2.99 11.15 -2.44
C TYR A 74 2.99 9.68 -2.89
N MET A 75 1.90 9.20 -3.48
CA MET A 75 1.81 7.85 -4.02
C MET A 75 2.83 7.64 -5.15
N MET A 76 2.95 8.60 -6.07
CA MET A 76 3.96 8.58 -7.14
C MET A 76 5.38 8.56 -6.57
N TRP A 77 5.65 9.37 -5.53
CA TRP A 77 6.93 9.36 -4.82
C TRP A 77 7.26 7.98 -4.28
N THR A 78 6.28 7.33 -3.66
CA THR A 78 6.46 6.01 -3.04
C THR A 78 6.83 4.95 -4.07
N PHE A 79 6.13 4.91 -5.21
CA PHE A 79 6.45 3.97 -6.29
C PHE A 79 7.81 4.25 -6.92
N ALA A 80 8.15 5.53 -7.14
CA ALA A 80 9.45 5.90 -7.71
C ALA A 80 10.60 5.55 -6.77
N TYR A 81 10.45 5.82 -5.46
CA TYR A 81 11.43 5.50 -4.44
C TYR A 81 11.63 3.99 -4.28
N ASP A 82 10.52 3.23 -4.24
CA ASP A 82 10.55 1.78 -4.13
C ASP A 82 11.26 1.15 -5.33
N ASP A 83 10.84 1.49 -6.55
CA ASP A 83 11.43 0.95 -7.77
C ASP A 83 12.94 1.28 -7.87
N GLU A 84 13.34 2.55 -7.63
CA GLU A 84 14.72 2.97 -7.84
C GLU A 84 15.64 2.66 -6.66
N ILE A 85 15.20 2.94 -5.44
CA ILE A 85 16.08 2.89 -4.26
C ILE A 85 15.97 1.54 -3.55
N CYS A 86 14.76 0.98 -3.42
CA CYS A 86 14.55 -0.24 -2.64
C CYS A 86 14.71 -1.51 -3.46
N ASP A 87 14.31 -1.53 -4.75
CA ASP A 87 14.20 -2.76 -5.53
C ASP A 87 15.22 -2.90 -6.68
N GLU A 88 15.45 -1.87 -7.48
CA GLU A 88 16.21 -1.99 -8.74
C GLU A 88 17.59 -1.29 -8.68
N GLY A 89 17.79 -0.30 -7.81
CA GLY A 89 19.02 0.49 -7.74
C GLY A 89 20.13 -0.11 -6.88
N PRO A 90 21.31 0.53 -6.83
CA PRO A 90 22.45 0.06 -6.04
C PRO A 90 22.16 -0.13 -4.55
N ALA A 91 21.23 0.65 -3.98
CA ALA A 91 20.86 0.56 -2.57
C ALA A 91 20.04 -0.72 -2.27
N SER A 92 19.42 -1.35 -3.26
CA SER A 92 18.73 -2.64 -3.09
C SER A 92 19.69 -3.79 -2.74
N GLU A 93 20.95 -3.67 -3.14
CA GLU A 93 22.01 -4.66 -2.89
C GLU A 93 22.97 -4.24 -1.75
N ASP A 94 23.00 -2.95 -1.39
CA ASP A 94 23.80 -2.43 -0.27
C ASP A 94 22.91 -1.71 0.76
N ALA A 95 22.56 -2.43 1.81
CA ALA A 95 21.73 -1.91 2.91
C ALA A 95 22.29 -0.64 3.56
N ARG A 96 23.62 -0.41 3.52
CA ARG A 96 24.24 0.80 4.05
C ARG A 96 23.79 2.03 3.23
N LEU A 97 23.75 1.93 1.91
CA LEU A 97 23.26 3.02 1.04
C LEU A 97 21.78 3.32 1.29
N LEU A 98 20.97 2.28 1.45
CA LEU A 98 19.54 2.44 1.78
C LEU A 98 19.35 3.11 3.15
N ILE A 99 20.10 2.68 4.17
CA ILE A 99 20.04 3.27 5.52
C ILE A 99 20.44 4.75 5.47
N GLU A 100 21.52 5.09 4.77
CA GLU A 100 21.99 6.46 4.62
C GLU A 100 20.96 7.34 3.90
N ALA A 101 20.40 6.89 2.77
CA ALA A 101 19.40 7.62 2.01
C ALA A 101 18.12 7.84 2.84
N SER A 102 17.55 6.76 3.39
CA SER A 102 16.33 6.81 4.20
C SER A 102 16.50 7.69 5.45
N SER A 103 17.66 7.64 6.11
CA SER A 103 17.93 8.46 7.31
C SER A 103 18.00 9.95 6.96
N ARG A 104 18.60 10.31 5.83
CA ARG A 104 18.63 11.72 5.37
C ARG A 104 17.23 12.22 5.06
N ILE A 105 16.43 11.45 4.31
CA ILE A 105 15.04 11.81 3.99
C ILE A 105 14.20 11.92 5.26
N GLN A 106 14.34 10.98 6.20
CA GLN A 106 13.63 11.03 7.48
C GLN A 106 13.98 12.31 8.25
N ARG A 107 15.25 12.72 8.27
CA ARG A 107 15.67 13.96 8.91
C ARG A 107 15.04 15.19 8.28
N ILE A 108 14.90 15.22 6.96
CA ILE A 108 14.22 16.30 6.23
C ILE A 108 12.73 16.39 6.62
N LEU A 109 12.07 15.24 6.77
CA LEU A 109 10.67 15.20 7.20
C LEU A 109 10.47 15.68 8.64
N GLU A 110 11.40 15.37 9.53
CA GLU A 110 11.30 15.77 10.94
C GLU A 110 11.64 17.24 11.18
N SER A 111 12.54 17.77 10.38
CA SER A 111 13.06 19.15 10.51
C SER A 111 13.15 19.76 9.10
N PRO A 112 12.06 20.27 8.54
CA PRO A 112 12.01 20.78 7.18
C PRO A 112 12.90 22.01 6.94
N GLU A 113 13.41 22.61 8.00
CA GLU A 113 14.34 23.76 7.99
C GLU A 113 15.79 23.35 7.67
N VAL A 114 16.13 22.05 7.73
CA VAL A 114 17.49 21.62 7.40
C VAL A 114 17.83 21.93 5.95
N ALA A 115 19.08 22.29 5.72
CA ALA A 115 19.59 22.43 4.37
C ALA A 115 19.58 21.06 3.70
N VAL A 116 18.98 20.99 2.51
CA VAL A 116 18.92 19.78 1.69
C VAL A 116 19.83 19.98 0.49
N ASP A 117 20.64 18.98 0.18
CA ASP A 117 21.41 18.97 -1.07
C ASP A 117 20.41 19.00 -2.25
N PRO A 118 20.54 19.97 -3.17
CA PRO A 118 19.65 20.03 -4.34
C PRO A 118 19.67 18.76 -5.20
N SER A 119 20.72 17.95 -5.12
CA SER A 119 20.81 16.65 -5.80
C SER A 119 20.00 15.54 -5.12
N ASP A 120 19.59 15.71 -3.86
CA ASP A 120 18.69 14.78 -3.16
C ASP A 120 17.24 15.02 -3.60
N ARG A 121 16.92 14.59 -4.83
CA ARG A 121 15.61 14.78 -5.45
C ARG A 121 14.47 14.14 -4.66
N TYR A 122 14.68 12.97 -4.04
CA TYR A 122 13.67 12.31 -3.22
C TYR A 122 13.40 13.06 -1.91
N GLY A 123 14.45 13.54 -1.25
CA GLY A 123 14.31 14.38 -0.05
C GLY A 123 13.63 15.72 -0.35
N MET A 124 14.00 16.36 -1.47
CA MET A 124 13.39 17.63 -1.91
C MET A 124 11.90 17.45 -2.24
N ALA A 125 11.53 16.41 -2.99
CA ALA A 125 10.15 16.11 -3.36
C ALA A 125 9.28 15.82 -2.12
N LEU A 126 9.78 15.02 -1.18
CA LEU A 126 9.02 14.69 0.02
C LEU A 126 8.89 15.90 0.98
N ARG A 127 9.89 16.78 1.03
CA ARG A 127 9.77 18.09 1.71
C ARG A 127 8.69 18.97 1.10
N ASP A 128 8.54 18.95 -0.24
CA ASP A 128 7.46 19.68 -0.93
C ASP A 128 6.09 19.15 -0.51
N ILE A 129 5.90 17.84 -0.46
CA ILE A 129 4.66 17.20 0.01
C ILE A 129 4.35 17.67 1.45
N ARG A 130 5.33 17.60 2.36
CA ARG A 130 5.17 18.04 3.75
C ARG A 130 4.80 19.52 3.85
N ARG A 131 5.45 20.38 3.05
CA ARG A 131 5.15 21.82 2.98
C ARG A 131 3.72 22.07 2.53
N ARG A 132 3.29 21.41 1.46
CA ARG A 132 1.92 21.53 0.92
C ARG A 132 0.85 21.07 1.92
N LEU A 133 1.10 20.00 2.70
CA LEU A 133 0.21 19.61 3.78
C LEU A 133 0.08 20.70 4.83
N ALA A 134 1.19 21.31 5.26
CA ALA A 134 1.16 22.41 6.22
C ALA A 134 0.43 23.67 5.66
N GLU A 135 0.61 23.98 4.37
CA GLU A 135 -0.11 25.09 3.70
C GLU A 135 -1.62 24.87 3.62
N GLN A 136 -2.09 23.61 3.72
CA GLN A 136 -3.51 23.29 3.88
C GLN A 136 -3.99 23.34 5.35
N GLY A 137 -3.14 23.78 6.30
CA GLY A 137 -3.46 23.81 7.72
C GLY A 137 -3.37 22.44 8.41
N LEU A 138 -2.61 21.50 7.83
CA LEU A 138 -2.46 20.12 8.31
C LEU A 138 -1.05 19.87 8.88
N GLU A 139 -0.53 20.76 9.71
CA GLU A 139 0.80 20.64 10.33
C GLU A 139 0.91 19.40 11.23
N LYS A 140 -0.16 19.08 11.96
CA LYS A 140 -0.25 17.88 12.80
C LYS A 140 -0.17 16.62 11.96
N GLU A 141 -0.90 16.58 10.86
CA GLU A 141 -0.92 15.48 9.91
C GLU A 141 0.43 15.33 9.19
N ALA A 142 1.08 16.44 8.84
CA ALA A 142 2.42 16.45 8.28
C ALA A 142 3.47 15.86 9.24
N ALA A 143 3.37 16.16 10.55
CA ALA A 143 4.22 15.56 11.57
C ALA A 143 3.91 14.06 11.75
N ARG A 144 2.63 13.67 11.68
CA ARG A 144 2.22 12.27 11.75
C ARG A 144 2.73 11.47 10.55
N LEU A 145 2.63 12.00 9.34
CA LEU A 145 3.21 11.37 8.13
C LEU A 145 4.72 11.12 8.33
N SER A 146 5.45 12.08 8.90
CA SER A 146 6.88 11.91 9.20
C SER A 146 7.14 10.72 10.14
N THR A 147 6.25 10.49 11.12
CA THR A 147 6.34 9.35 12.03
C THR A 147 6.02 8.03 11.32
N LEU A 148 5.03 7.99 10.45
CA LEU A 148 4.67 6.81 9.67
C LEU A 148 5.78 6.45 8.66
N MET A 149 6.41 7.45 8.05
CA MET A 149 7.54 7.25 7.13
C MET A 149 8.74 6.60 7.83
N ARG A 150 8.98 6.89 9.11
CA ARG A 150 10.02 6.18 9.87
C ARG A 150 9.76 4.68 9.95
N THR A 151 8.50 4.29 10.12
CA THR A 151 8.09 2.89 10.13
C THR A 151 8.30 2.23 8.76
N TYR A 152 7.93 2.92 7.69
CA TYR A 152 8.19 2.47 6.32
C TYR A 152 9.68 2.25 6.06
N PHE A 153 10.53 3.25 6.33
CA PHE A 153 11.97 3.12 6.13
C PHE A 153 12.59 1.99 6.96
N MET A 154 12.13 1.78 8.21
CA MET A 154 12.59 0.68 9.04
C MET A 154 12.28 -0.68 8.40
N ALA A 155 11.11 -0.84 7.80
CA ALA A 155 10.73 -2.07 7.12
C ALA A 155 11.57 -2.31 5.86
N GLU A 156 11.81 -1.27 5.05
CA GLU A 156 12.65 -1.40 3.85
C GLU A 156 14.12 -1.71 4.21
N MET A 157 14.65 -1.11 5.29
CA MET A 157 15.97 -1.46 5.82
C MET A 157 16.03 -2.91 6.28
N TRP A 158 14.98 -3.40 6.95
CA TRP A 158 14.90 -4.81 7.34
C TRP A 158 14.84 -5.74 6.13
N LYS A 159 14.01 -5.41 5.13
CA LYS A 159 13.93 -6.13 3.84
C LYS A 159 15.31 -6.22 3.17
N ALA A 160 16.09 -5.14 3.18
CA ALA A 160 17.40 -5.09 2.54
C ALA A 160 18.44 -6.04 3.16
N VAL A 161 18.36 -6.31 4.47
CA VAL A 161 19.31 -7.17 5.19
C VAL A 161 18.80 -8.59 5.43
N SER A 162 17.52 -8.88 5.16
CA SER A 162 16.94 -10.20 5.35
C SER A 162 16.72 -10.93 4.02
N ALA A 163 16.63 -12.24 4.07
CA ALA A 163 16.26 -13.07 2.94
C ALA A 163 15.35 -14.21 3.43
N GLN A 164 14.39 -14.60 2.59
CA GLN A 164 13.48 -15.72 2.86
C GLN A 164 12.78 -15.62 4.23
N PRO A 165 12.04 -14.54 4.53
CA PRO A 165 11.39 -14.37 5.82
C PRO A 165 10.42 -15.52 6.10
N SER A 166 10.17 -15.80 7.38
CA SER A 166 9.01 -16.60 7.80
C SER A 166 7.72 -15.89 7.44
N LEU A 167 6.59 -16.60 7.38
CA LEU A 167 5.29 -15.98 7.11
C LEU A 167 4.93 -14.90 8.17
N ASN A 168 5.36 -15.11 9.43
CA ASN A 168 5.17 -14.12 10.48
C ASN A 168 6.03 -12.86 10.28
N ASP A 169 7.32 -13.02 9.96
CA ASP A 169 8.22 -11.89 9.72
C ASP A 169 7.81 -11.12 8.46
N TYR A 170 7.39 -11.84 7.42
CA TYR A 170 6.80 -11.24 6.22
C TYR A 170 5.58 -10.37 6.58
N ALA A 171 4.65 -10.88 7.39
CA ALA A 171 3.44 -10.14 7.76
C ALA A 171 3.77 -8.84 8.51
N ILE A 172 4.74 -8.85 9.43
CA ILE A 172 5.21 -7.65 10.13
C ILE A 172 5.85 -6.67 9.13
N GLN A 173 6.81 -7.16 8.36
CA GLN A 173 7.59 -6.34 7.45
C GLN A 173 6.70 -5.72 6.37
N ARG A 174 5.78 -6.50 5.81
CA ARG A 174 4.92 -6.06 4.71
C ARG A 174 3.83 -5.08 5.16
N LEU A 175 3.31 -5.24 6.40
CA LEU A 175 2.39 -4.27 7.00
C LEU A 175 3.05 -2.90 7.19
N MET A 176 4.32 -2.87 7.58
CA MET A 176 5.08 -1.64 7.82
C MET A 176 5.64 -1.03 6.53
N GLY A 177 6.10 -1.88 5.60
CA GLY A 177 6.68 -1.51 4.31
C GLY A 177 5.64 -1.39 3.19
N GLY A 178 6.09 -1.14 1.97
CA GLY A 178 5.21 -1.07 0.80
C GLY A 178 4.10 -0.01 0.91
N GLY A 179 4.27 1.01 1.73
CA GLY A 179 3.25 2.03 1.99
C GLY A 179 2.12 1.58 2.92
N GLY A 180 2.17 0.36 3.49
CA GLY A 180 1.07 -0.26 4.22
C GLY A 180 0.42 0.64 5.29
N VAL A 181 1.20 1.32 6.12
CA VAL A 181 0.67 2.20 7.18
C VAL A 181 0.51 3.67 6.74
N THR A 182 1.18 4.09 5.66
CA THR A 182 1.17 5.49 5.22
C THR A 182 -0.02 5.81 4.32
N PHE A 183 -0.54 4.87 3.56
CA PHE A 183 -1.67 5.11 2.66
C PHE A 183 -3.02 5.24 3.39
N PRO A 184 -3.38 4.41 4.39
CA PRO A 184 -4.57 4.63 5.19
C PRO A 184 -4.62 5.99 5.91
N PHE A 185 -3.46 6.61 6.19
CA PHE A 185 -3.39 7.98 6.69
C PHE A 185 -4.13 8.96 5.77
N PHE A 186 -3.97 8.85 4.46
CA PHE A 186 -4.65 9.74 3.51
C PHE A 186 -6.16 9.51 3.43
N CYS A 187 -6.71 8.39 3.94
CA CYS A 187 -8.16 8.19 4.03
C CYS A 187 -8.84 9.20 4.95
N TYR A 188 -8.11 9.82 5.88
CA TYR A 188 -8.65 10.93 6.69
C TYR A 188 -8.00 12.28 6.37
N ALA A 189 -6.75 12.31 5.90
CA ALA A 189 -6.08 13.56 5.56
C ALA A 189 -6.67 14.22 4.30
N VAL A 190 -7.01 13.42 3.26
CA VAL A 190 -7.60 13.95 2.02
C VAL A 190 -8.96 14.60 2.27
N PRO A 191 -9.92 13.98 2.95
CA PRO A 191 -11.18 14.64 3.30
C PRO A 191 -11.05 15.63 4.49
N MET A 192 -9.84 15.88 4.99
CA MET A 192 -9.55 16.83 6.08
C MET A 192 -10.37 16.54 7.35
N LEU A 193 -10.46 15.26 7.74
CA LEU A 193 -11.20 14.86 8.93
C LEU A 193 -10.40 15.21 10.20
N ASP A 194 -11.03 15.91 11.13
CA ASP A 194 -10.45 16.15 12.46
C ASP A 194 -10.67 14.91 13.34
N LEU A 195 -9.64 14.07 13.45
CA LEU A 195 -9.67 12.85 14.24
C LEU A 195 -8.84 12.98 15.52
N ASP A 196 -9.47 12.64 16.65
CA ASP A 196 -8.79 12.54 17.94
C ASP A 196 -7.77 11.39 17.91
N GLU A 197 -6.55 11.64 18.38
CA GLU A 197 -5.49 10.65 18.48
C GLU A 197 -5.86 9.45 19.36
N ARG A 198 -6.65 9.67 20.41
CA ARG A 198 -7.15 8.58 21.27
C ARG A 198 -8.12 7.69 20.50
N ALA A 199 -8.98 8.28 19.66
CA ALA A 199 -9.89 7.51 18.82
C ALA A 199 -9.12 6.70 17.77
N LEU A 200 -8.09 7.27 17.16
CA LEU A 200 -7.19 6.55 16.23
C LEU A 200 -6.38 5.44 16.93
N ALA A 201 -6.14 5.57 18.23
CA ALA A 201 -5.44 4.56 19.04
C ALA A 201 -6.36 3.46 19.60
N ASP A 202 -7.69 3.53 19.42
CA ASP A 202 -8.59 2.43 19.76
C ASP A 202 -8.16 1.17 19.02
N ARG A 203 -7.93 0.09 19.78
CA ARG A 203 -7.38 -1.15 19.23
C ARG A 203 -8.21 -1.74 18.10
N ARG A 204 -9.53 -1.52 18.09
CA ARG A 204 -10.44 -1.95 17.02
C ARG A 204 -10.24 -1.11 15.75
N ILE A 205 -10.02 0.20 15.91
CA ILE A 205 -9.68 1.10 14.79
C ILE A 205 -8.30 0.75 14.23
N VAL A 206 -7.32 0.50 15.10
CA VAL A 206 -5.99 0.02 14.68
C VAL A 206 -6.10 -1.28 13.90
N ALA A 207 -6.88 -2.27 14.38
CA ALA A 207 -7.08 -3.53 13.67
C ALA A 207 -7.71 -3.33 12.29
N LEU A 208 -8.73 -2.48 12.16
CA LEU A 208 -9.36 -2.15 10.87
C LEU A 208 -8.38 -1.45 9.91
N THR A 209 -7.58 -0.52 10.42
CA THR A 209 -6.55 0.17 9.63
C THR A 209 -5.46 -0.79 9.15
N GLU A 210 -4.96 -1.66 10.03
CA GLU A 210 -3.94 -2.66 9.68
C GLU A 210 -4.47 -3.71 8.70
N MET A 211 -5.73 -4.16 8.85
CA MET A 211 -6.37 -5.05 7.87
C MET A 211 -6.51 -4.38 6.51
N ALA A 212 -6.95 -3.10 6.47
CA ALA A 212 -7.03 -2.34 5.22
C ALA A 212 -5.67 -2.21 4.53
N ALA A 213 -4.62 -1.86 5.28
CA ALA A 213 -3.24 -1.82 4.80
C ALA A 213 -2.78 -3.19 4.28
N THR A 214 -3.11 -4.27 4.99
CA THR A 214 -2.76 -5.64 4.62
C THR A 214 -3.38 -6.06 3.29
N PHE A 215 -4.65 -5.70 3.02
CA PHE A 215 -5.24 -5.97 1.71
C PHE A 215 -4.45 -5.34 0.58
N ALA A 216 -4.05 -4.07 0.72
CA ALA A 216 -3.32 -3.40 -0.34
C ALA A 216 -1.99 -4.10 -0.67
N VAL A 217 -1.23 -4.48 0.36
CA VAL A 217 0.10 -5.09 0.16
C VAL A 217 0.03 -6.57 -0.23
N TRP A 218 -0.97 -7.33 0.25
CA TRP A 218 -1.17 -8.72 -0.18
C TRP A 218 -1.74 -8.79 -1.60
N ASP A 219 -2.69 -7.91 -1.94
CA ASP A 219 -3.18 -7.80 -3.31
C ASP A 219 -2.05 -7.40 -4.27
N ASN A 220 -1.16 -6.48 -3.85
CA ASN A 220 0.04 -6.14 -4.62
C ASN A 220 0.88 -7.40 -4.90
N ASP A 221 1.21 -8.19 -3.89
CA ASP A 221 2.02 -9.40 -4.04
C ASP A 221 1.34 -10.47 -4.92
N ILE A 222 0.01 -10.66 -4.78
CA ILE A 222 -0.77 -11.58 -5.60
C ILE A 222 -0.70 -11.18 -7.08
N PHE A 223 -0.86 -9.88 -7.39
CA PHE A 223 -0.89 -9.39 -8.76
C PHE A 223 0.51 -9.18 -9.36
N SER A 224 1.53 -8.88 -8.55
CA SER A 224 2.91 -8.66 -9.02
C SER A 224 3.69 -9.96 -9.25
N GLN A 225 3.36 -11.04 -8.56
CA GLN A 225 4.07 -12.32 -8.61
C GLN A 225 4.35 -12.83 -10.04
N PRO A 226 3.39 -12.82 -10.99
CA PRO A 226 3.68 -13.25 -12.36
C PRO A 226 4.78 -12.44 -13.04
N LYS A 227 4.76 -11.12 -12.87
CA LYS A 227 5.77 -10.21 -13.42
C LYS A 227 7.14 -10.43 -12.77
N GLU A 228 7.18 -10.54 -11.44
CA GLU A 228 8.40 -10.73 -10.66
C GLU A 228 9.13 -12.03 -11.04
N LEU A 229 8.39 -13.13 -11.15
CA LEU A 229 8.94 -14.41 -11.61
C LEU A 229 9.55 -14.29 -13.01
N LEU A 230 8.87 -13.64 -13.95
CA LEU A 230 9.33 -13.51 -15.33
C LEU A 230 10.53 -12.59 -15.47
N ARG A 231 10.61 -11.54 -14.67
CA ARG A 231 11.75 -10.61 -14.62
C ARG A 231 12.90 -11.10 -13.74
N ARG A 232 12.70 -12.19 -13.00
CA ARG A 232 13.64 -12.65 -11.95
C ARG A 232 13.95 -11.56 -10.93
N GLN A 233 12.95 -10.76 -10.61
CA GLN A 233 12.95 -9.83 -9.48
C GLN A 233 12.78 -10.58 -8.15
N ASN A 234 12.82 -9.85 -7.04
CA ASN A 234 12.59 -10.41 -5.69
C ASN A 234 13.52 -11.59 -5.33
N LYS A 235 14.81 -11.43 -5.65
CA LYS A 235 15.86 -12.45 -5.39
C LYS A 235 15.93 -12.91 -3.93
N LYS A 236 15.42 -12.09 -2.99
CA LYS A 236 15.44 -12.36 -1.53
C LYS A 236 14.17 -13.10 -1.05
N GLY A 237 13.19 -13.33 -1.92
CA GLY A 237 11.99 -14.14 -1.61
C GLY A 237 11.01 -13.47 -0.64
N HIS A 238 10.75 -12.18 -0.79
CA HIS A 238 9.86 -11.38 0.06
C HIS A 238 8.42 -11.27 -0.45
N ASN A 239 8.07 -11.83 -1.61
CA ASN A 239 6.69 -11.87 -2.08
C ASN A 239 5.86 -12.90 -1.30
N LEU A 240 4.62 -12.59 -0.94
CA LEU A 240 3.71 -13.46 -0.18
C LEU A 240 3.63 -14.87 -0.77
N ILE A 241 3.55 -14.98 -2.10
CA ILE A 241 3.37 -16.26 -2.78
C ILE A 241 4.60 -17.16 -2.61
N GLU A 242 5.80 -16.57 -2.64
CA GLU A 242 7.04 -17.30 -2.40
C GLU A 242 7.18 -17.70 -0.92
N VAL A 243 6.75 -16.83 -0.01
CA VAL A 243 6.75 -17.12 1.44
C VAL A 243 5.80 -18.27 1.74
N ILE A 244 4.58 -18.25 1.20
CA ILE A 244 3.60 -19.33 1.34
C ILE A 244 4.14 -20.64 0.72
N GLY A 245 4.69 -20.57 -0.50
CA GLY A 245 5.25 -21.73 -1.18
C GLY A 245 6.32 -22.44 -0.33
N ARG A 246 7.20 -21.67 0.32
CA ARG A 246 8.21 -22.24 1.25
C ARG A 246 7.59 -22.77 2.55
N GLN A 247 6.62 -22.04 3.12
CA GLN A 247 5.99 -22.41 4.40
C GLN A 247 5.22 -23.73 4.31
N TYR A 248 4.54 -23.94 3.18
CA TYR A 248 3.65 -25.10 3.00
C TYR A 248 4.18 -26.13 1.99
N ASP A 249 5.39 -25.94 1.48
CA ASP A 249 6.04 -26.80 0.48
C ASP A 249 5.13 -27.06 -0.73
N CYS A 250 4.59 -26.00 -1.32
CA CYS A 250 3.61 -26.08 -2.40
C CYS A 250 4.02 -25.24 -3.63
N PRO A 251 3.52 -25.62 -4.83
CA PRO A 251 3.83 -24.88 -6.06
C PRO A 251 3.18 -23.50 -6.08
N PRO A 252 3.69 -22.55 -6.90
CA PRO A 252 3.22 -21.17 -6.94
C PRO A 252 1.71 -21.01 -7.18
N GLN A 253 1.09 -21.86 -8.00
CA GLN A 253 -0.34 -21.80 -8.26
C GLN A 253 -1.19 -22.17 -7.03
N GLU A 254 -0.74 -23.11 -6.23
CA GLU A 254 -1.37 -23.47 -4.95
C GLU A 254 -1.13 -22.38 -3.91
N ALA A 255 0.08 -21.84 -3.83
CA ALA A 255 0.41 -20.71 -2.96
C ALA A 255 -0.46 -19.48 -3.25
N LEU A 256 -0.74 -19.17 -4.52
CA LEU A 256 -1.67 -18.12 -4.93
C LEU A 256 -3.08 -18.36 -4.38
N LEU A 257 -3.59 -19.59 -4.46
CA LEU A 257 -4.92 -19.93 -3.94
C LEU A 257 -4.96 -19.82 -2.40
N ILE A 258 -3.90 -20.23 -1.71
CA ILE A 258 -3.76 -20.07 -0.27
C ILE A 258 -3.76 -18.58 0.09
N ALA A 259 -3.01 -17.74 -0.62
CA ALA A 259 -2.98 -16.30 -0.40
C ALA A 259 -4.37 -15.66 -0.55
N VAL A 260 -5.12 -16.02 -1.59
CA VAL A 260 -6.51 -15.55 -1.78
C VAL A 260 -7.41 -15.96 -0.62
N ARG A 261 -7.35 -17.23 -0.18
CA ARG A 261 -8.13 -17.71 0.98
C ARG A 261 -7.75 -16.97 2.28
N MET A 262 -6.45 -16.77 2.53
CA MET A 262 -6.00 -15.99 3.70
C MET A 262 -6.55 -14.56 3.67
N ARG A 263 -6.49 -13.92 2.49
CA ARG A 263 -7.06 -12.59 2.28
C ARG A 263 -8.57 -12.56 2.56
N GLU A 264 -9.31 -13.53 2.09
CA GLU A 264 -10.77 -13.60 2.27
C GLU A 264 -11.16 -13.84 3.73
N ARG A 265 -10.37 -14.62 4.48
CA ARG A 265 -10.57 -14.79 5.92
C ARG A 265 -10.41 -13.46 6.68
N VAL A 266 -9.37 -12.69 6.35
CA VAL A 266 -9.20 -11.32 6.88
C VAL A 266 -10.35 -10.41 6.44
N GLN A 267 -10.83 -10.55 5.17
CA GLN A 267 -11.98 -9.78 4.68
C GLN A 267 -13.26 -10.06 5.49
N GLY A 268 -13.52 -11.31 5.82
CA GLY A 268 -14.66 -11.67 6.67
C GLY A 268 -14.59 -11.02 8.05
N LEU A 269 -13.43 -11.04 8.69
CA LEU A 269 -13.21 -10.36 9.98
C LEU A 269 -13.38 -8.84 9.83
N TYR A 270 -12.75 -8.24 8.82
CA TYR A 270 -12.85 -6.80 8.57
C TYR A 270 -14.31 -6.34 8.44
N LEU A 271 -15.09 -7.03 7.62
CA LEU A 271 -16.51 -6.67 7.39
C LEU A 271 -17.33 -6.73 8.66
N ARG A 272 -17.17 -7.78 9.48
CA ARG A 272 -17.90 -7.92 10.75
C ARG A 272 -17.52 -6.83 11.76
N LEU A 273 -16.22 -6.59 11.93
CA LEU A 273 -15.72 -5.58 12.88
C LEU A 273 -16.08 -4.16 12.41
N HIS A 274 -15.93 -3.88 11.11
CA HIS A 274 -16.30 -2.59 10.52
C HIS A 274 -17.77 -2.27 10.75
N GLU A 275 -18.69 -3.19 10.44
CA GLU A 275 -20.12 -3.03 10.66
C GLU A 275 -20.43 -2.77 12.13
N ALA A 276 -19.84 -3.53 13.05
CA ALA A 276 -20.03 -3.36 14.48
C ALA A 276 -19.56 -1.98 14.98
N MET A 277 -18.52 -1.41 14.36
CA MET A 277 -17.95 -0.12 14.77
C MET A 277 -18.73 1.08 14.25
N LEU A 278 -19.39 1.00 13.08
CA LEU A 278 -20.05 2.16 12.43
C LEU A 278 -21.07 2.88 13.30
N GLY A 279 -21.76 2.17 14.21
CA GLY A 279 -22.72 2.74 15.15
C GLY A 279 -22.14 3.23 16.47
N GLN A 280 -20.82 3.02 16.71
CA GLN A 280 -20.18 3.25 18.01
C GLN A 280 -19.16 4.41 17.98
N VAL A 281 -18.88 4.99 16.81
CA VAL A 281 -17.83 5.99 16.60
C VAL A 281 -18.41 7.36 16.28
N SER A 282 -17.58 8.41 16.40
CA SER A 282 -17.93 9.77 16.00
C SER A 282 -18.21 9.86 14.49
N PRO A 283 -18.96 10.89 14.02
CA PRO A 283 -19.18 11.08 12.60
C PRO A 283 -17.88 11.15 11.77
N ALA A 284 -16.86 11.86 12.23
CA ALA A 284 -15.56 11.93 11.54
C ALA A 284 -14.88 10.56 11.46
N MET A 285 -14.87 9.78 12.54
CA MET A 285 -14.33 8.43 12.55
C MET A 285 -15.14 7.49 11.64
N ARG A 286 -16.46 7.66 11.56
CA ARG A 286 -17.31 6.93 10.63
C ARG A 286 -16.90 7.18 9.18
N GLU A 287 -16.65 8.45 8.81
CA GLU A 287 -16.18 8.80 7.47
C GLU A 287 -14.80 8.19 7.17
N TYR A 288 -13.89 8.18 8.15
CA TYR A 288 -12.61 7.47 8.03
C TYR A 288 -12.80 5.97 7.74
N LEU A 289 -13.66 5.29 8.50
CA LEU A 289 -13.95 3.86 8.29
C LEU A 289 -14.56 3.60 6.90
N LEU A 290 -15.45 4.47 6.43
CA LEU A 290 -15.97 4.40 5.06
C LEU A 290 -14.90 4.68 4.01
N GLY A 291 -13.94 5.54 4.32
CA GLY A 291 -12.74 5.77 3.52
C GLY A 291 -11.88 4.52 3.38
N LEU A 292 -11.71 3.74 4.45
CA LEU A 292 -11.00 2.45 4.39
C LEU A 292 -11.68 1.45 3.45
N ASN A 293 -13.03 1.45 3.38
CA ASN A 293 -13.75 0.61 2.41
C ASN A 293 -13.41 0.99 0.97
N ALA A 294 -13.39 2.30 0.66
CA ALA A 294 -13.03 2.78 -0.66
C ALA A 294 -11.55 2.47 -0.98
N TYR A 295 -10.66 2.60 0.00
CA TYR A 295 -9.26 2.24 -0.12
C TYR A 295 -9.10 0.76 -0.52
N ILE A 296 -9.74 -0.18 0.19
CA ILE A 296 -9.64 -1.61 -0.09
C ILE A 296 -10.16 -1.94 -1.50
N SER A 297 -11.35 -1.47 -1.84
CA SER A 297 -11.96 -1.78 -3.15
C SER A 297 -11.25 -1.09 -4.30
N GLY A 298 -10.80 0.15 -4.10
CA GLY A 298 -10.09 0.95 -5.09
C GLY A 298 -8.72 0.37 -5.44
N VAL A 299 -7.93 -0.02 -4.42
CA VAL A 299 -6.62 -0.67 -4.62
C VAL A 299 -6.79 -1.98 -5.39
N LEU A 300 -7.72 -2.85 -4.97
CA LEU A 300 -7.97 -4.11 -5.67
C LEU A 300 -8.41 -3.89 -7.12
N GLN A 301 -9.28 -2.91 -7.38
CA GLN A 301 -9.70 -2.56 -8.73
C GLN A 301 -8.53 -2.07 -9.59
N TRP A 302 -7.67 -1.22 -9.02
CA TRP A 302 -6.48 -0.75 -9.73
C TRP A 302 -5.53 -1.91 -10.07
N HIS A 303 -5.28 -2.84 -9.16
CA HIS A 303 -4.45 -4.02 -9.43
C HIS A 303 -4.95 -4.83 -10.65
N ARG A 304 -6.27 -4.90 -10.83
CA ARG A 304 -6.89 -5.61 -11.97
C ARG A 304 -6.67 -4.94 -13.31
N ILE A 305 -6.60 -3.60 -13.34
CA ILE A 305 -6.63 -2.82 -14.59
C ILE A 305 -5.29 -2.22 -14.97
N THR A 306 -4.38 -1.99 -14.01
CA THR A 306 -3.12 -1.30 -14.28
C THR A 306 -2.21 -2.09 -15.23
N PRO A 307 -1.59 -1.45 -16.22
CA PRO A 307 -0.54 -2.04 -17.05
C PRO A 307 0.64 -2.59 -16.26
N ARG A 308 0.95 -2.02 -15.08
CA ARG A 308 2.09 -2.41 -14.22
C ARG A 308 2.16 -3.92 -13.95
N PHE A 309 1.03 -4.57 -13.72
CA PHE A 309 0.98 -6.00 -13.39
C PHE A 309 0.57 -6.86 -14.58
N ARG A 310 -0.20 -6.30 -15.50
CA ARG A 310 -0.71 -7.03 -16.66
C ARG A 310 0.37 -7.37 -17.67
N TYR A 311 1.34 -6.48 -17.88
CA TYR A 311 2.38 -6.63 -18.89
C TYR A 311 3.77 -6.81 -18.28
N ILE A 312 4.62 -7.63 -18.92
CA ILE A 312 6.00 -7.90 -18.43
C ILE A 312 6.79 -6.59 -18.30
N ASN A 313 6.67 -5.67 -19.25
CA ASN A 313 7.39 -4.38 -19.22
C ASN A 313 6.66 -3.30 -18.40
N GLY A 314 5.45 -3.57 -17.91
CA GLY A 314 4.66 -2.62 -17.12
C GLY A 314 3.92 -1.55 -17.94
N VAL A 315 4.01 -1.57 -19.27
CA VAL A 315 3.42 -0.56 -20.16
C VAL A 315 2.47 -1.20 -21.18
N GLY A 316 2.90 -2.29 -21.85
CA GLY A 316 2.13 -2.96 -22.89
C GLY A 316 2.86 -4.18 -23.46
N GLY A 317 2.30 -4.84 -24.47
CA GLY A 317 2.94 -5.97 -25.15
C GLY A 317 2.60 -7.33 -24.56
N ALA A 318 3.61 -8.12 -24.15
CA ALA A 318 3.40 -9.49 -23.65
C ALA A 318 2.68 -9.49 -22.29
N ILE A 319 1.53 -10.15 -22.23
CA ILE A 319 0.73 -10.34 -21.02
C ILE A 319 1.42 -11.39 -20.14
N CYS A 320 1.60 -11.09 -18.84
CA CYS A 320 2.17 -12.01 -17.87
C CYS A 320 1.15 -12.51 -16.83
N MET A 321 0.05 -11.78 -16.64
CA MET A 321 -0.97 -12.07 -15.64
C MET A 321 -2.36 -12.02 -16.25
N GLN A 322 -3.25 -12.93 -15.84
CA GLN A 322 -4.67 -12.92 -16.14
C GLN A 322 -5.46 -13.41 -14.92
N GLY A 323 -6.78 -13.16 -14.90
CA GLY A 323 -7.63 -13.56 -13.79
C GLY A 323 -7.76 -12.44 -12.74
N GLY A 324 -8.10 -12.83 -11.50
CA GLY A 324 -8.38 -11.89 -10.42
C GLY A 324 -9.72 -11.17 -10.54
N GLU A 325 -10.65 -11.70 -11.38
CA GLU A 325 -12.00 -11.15 -11.54
C GLU A 325 -12.76 -11.14 -10.21
N PRO A 326 -13.83 -10.32 -10.10
CA PRO A 326 -14.68 -10.33 -8.91
C PRO A 326 -15.31 -11.72 -8.70
N ALA A 327 -15.18 -12.26 -7.47
CA ALA A 327 -15.92 -13.43 -7.03
C ALA A 327 -17.26 -13.00 -6.40
N ALA A 328 -18.33 -13.79 -6.63
CA ALA A 328 -19.63 -13.55 -6.00
C ALA A 328 -19.62 -13.93 -4.52
N GLU A 329 -18.86 -14.96 -4.15
CA GLU A 329 -18.74 -15.49 -2.80
C GLU A 329 -17.28 -15.80 -2.47
N PRO A 330 -16.87 -15.76 -1.18
CA PRO A 330 -15.52 -16.08 -0.77
C PRO A 330 -15.28 -17.60 -0.81
N PHE A 331 -14.03 -17.99 -1.10
CA PHE A 331 -13.57 -19.38 -0.99
C PHE A 331 -13.31 -19.81 0.47
N ASP A 332 -13.01 -18.85 1.36
CA ASP A 332 -12.78 -19.08 2.80
C ASP A 332 -13.74 -18.26 3.64
N THR A 333 -14.62 -18.93 4.37
CA THR A 333 -15.60 -18.33 5.29
C THR A 333 -15.26 -18.61 6.78
N SER A 334 -14.07 -19.17 7.05
CA SER A 334 -13.64 -19.48 8.42
C SER A 334 -13.53 -18.23 9.28
N THR A 335 -13.98 -18.34 10.52
CA THR A 335 -13.83 -17.30 11.55
C THR A 335 -12.59 -17.51 12.42
N GLU A 336 -11.87 -18.63 12.23
CA GLU A 336 -10.66 -18.91 13.00
C GLU A 336 -9.52 -17.95 12.65
N PRO A 337 -8.70 -17.55 13.63
CA PRO A 337 -7.51 -16.75 13.36
C PRO A 337 -6.58 -17.40 12.34
N LEU A 338 -5.95 -16.58 11.50
CA LEU A 338 -4.82 -17.07 10.72
C LEU A 338 -3.66 -17.44 11.66
N PRO A 339 -2.90 -18.51 11.36
CA PRO A 339 -1.78 -18.95 12.19
C PRO A 339 -0.54 -18.05 11.98
N ILE A 340 -0.73 -16.74 12.09
CA ILE A 340 0.29 -15.69 11.93
C ILE A 340 0.26 -14.82 13.20
N PRO A 341 1.17 -15.06 14.16
CA PRO A 341 1.14 -14.39 15.46
C PRO A 341 1.07 -12.87 15.39
N ALA A 342 1.74 -12.27 14.43
CA ALA A 342 1.79 -10.82 14.27
C ALA A 342 0.43 -10.15 14.04
N ILE A 343 -0.53 -10.88 13.46
CA ILE A 343 -1.86 -10.37 13.10
C ILE A 343 -3.01 -11.11 13.77
N ALA A 344 -2.76 -12.23 14.44
CA ALA A 344 -3.79 -13.05 15.08
C ALA A 344 -4.58 -12.27 16.15
N TRP A 345 -3.99 -11.23 16.75
CA TRP A 345 -4.62 -10.37 17.73
C TRP A 345 -5.84 -9.60 17.19
N TRP A 346 -5.99 -9.41 15.86
CA TRP A 346 -7.17 -8.78 15.26
C TRP A 346 -8.45 -9.53 15.61
N TRP A 347 -8.37 -10.85 15.67
CA TRP A 347 -9.51 -11.74 16.01
C TRP A 347 -9.99 -11.62 17.45
N HIS A 348 -9.22 -10.99 18.36
CA HIS A 348 -9.71 -10.67 19.69
C HIS A 348 -10.90 -9.69 19.66
N TYR A 349 -11.06 -8.97 18.55
CA TYR A 349 -12.15 -8.01 18.36
C TYR A 349 -13.24 -8.50 17.41
N ASP A 350 -13.19 -9.77 16.99
CA ASP A 350 -14.22 -10.33 16.10
C ASP A 350 -15.58 -10.38 16.81
N PRO A 351 -16.62 -9.66 16.32
CA PRO A 351 -17.97 -9.73 16.92
C PRO A 351 -18.59 -11.13 16.90
N ALA A 352 -18.13 -12.01 15.99
CA ALA A 352 -18.57 -13.41 15.93
C ALA A 352 -17.80 -14.31 16.91
N GLY A 353 -16.72 -13.83 17.51
CA GLY A 353 -15.97 -14.54 18.54
C GLY A 353 -16.85 -14.71 19.78
N LYS A 354 -16.93 -15.91 20.34
CA LYS A 354 -17.59 -16.13 21.62
C LYS A 354 -16.82 -15.33 22.68
N ILE A 355 -17.51 -14.37 23.31
CA ILE A 355 -17.06 -13.81 24.58
C ILE A 355 -17.09 -15.00 25.56
N THR A 356 -15.97 -15.63 25.79
CA THR A 356 -15.77 -16.60 26.84
C THR A 356 -15.32 -15.90 28.10
#